data_f05d4ca5c3abf4a9dda499c194c658e2
#
_entry.id   f05d4ca5c3abf4a9dda499c194c658e2
#
_cell.length_a   1.000
_cell.length_b   1.000
_cell.length_c   1.000
_cell.angle_alpha   90.00
_cell.angle_beta   90.00
_cell.angle_gamma   90.00
#
_symmetry.space_group_name_H-M   'P 1'
#
loop_
_entity.id
_entity.type
_entity.pdbx_description
1 polymer ?
#
loop_
_entity_poly.entity_id
_entity_poly.type
_entity_poly.pdbx_seq_one_letter_code
_entity_poly.pdbx_strand_id
1 'polypeptide(L)'
;LGPSDASDAQGNPIKSMSQEQIRSVVNSFAETAVRCQRAGADAVQIHAAHGYLLSEFLNPYFNKRTDAYGGSIEGRARIVFEVYDAVRKAVGKDYPVWIKINCKDLTEPSIAPEEFQWVCSELDKRGIDAIEVSGGAMVSPESASTPLIKKEENEGYFGREALKLGETTSASIISVCGYRTPQIIEEWLNKGNIQAISLCRPLISEPDLIARWEKGDMRKARCISCSKC
;
A
#
# COMPACT_ATOMS: atom_id res chain seq x y z
N LEU A 1 -10.21 7.29 -15.95
CA LEU A 1 -10.00 8.53 -15.22
C LEU A 1 -8.74 8.41 -14.37
N GLY A 2 -7.99 9.51 -14.20
CA GLY A 2 -6.78 9.59 -13.38
C GLY A 2 -6.61 10.99 -12.77
N PRO A 3 -5.49 11.25 -12.07
CA PRO A 3 -5.23 12.57 -11.52
C PRO A 3 -5.05 13.64 -12.61
N SER A 4 -4.50 13.26 -13.77
CA SER A 4 -4.17 14.17 -14.89
C SER A 4 -4.49 13.53 -16.22
N ASP A 5 -4.57 14.33 -17.28
CA ASP A 5 -4.69 13.82 -18.64
C ASP A 5 -3.42 13.05 -19.01
N ALA A 6 -3.59 11.84 -19.56
CA ALA A 6 -2.54 10.93 -19.96
C ALA A 6 -3.02 9.94 -21.02
N SER A 7 -2.20 8.95 -21.36
CA SER A 7 -2.61 7.78 -22.12
C SER A 7 -2.17 6.51 -21.41
N ASP A 8 -2.97 5.45 -21.52
CA ASP A 8 -2.58 4.12 -21.03
C ASP A 8 -1.53 3.47 -21.96
N ALA A 9 -1.08 2.27 -21.62
CA ALA A 9 -0.08 1.52 -22.39
C ALA A 9 -0.56 1.12 -23.79
N GLN A 10 -1.87 1.15 -24.06
CA GLN A 10 -2.49 0.88 -25.34
C GLN A 10 -2.79 2.16 -26.14
N GLY A 11 -2.46 3.35 -25.58
CA GLY A 11 -2.70 4.65 -26.19
C GLY A 11 -4.12 5.20 -25.98
N ASN A 12 -4.95 4.57 -25.16
CA ASN A 12 -6.28 5.08 -24.84
C ASN A 12 -6.17 6.31 -23.92
N PRO A 13 -7.01 7.35 -24.13
CA PRO A 13 -6.94 8.57 -23.34
C PRO A 13 -7.43 8.34 -21.89
N ILE A 14 -6.63 8.74 -20.95
CA ILE A 14 -7.01 8.90 -19.54
C ILE A 14 -7.36 10.36 -19.32
N LYS A 15 -8.55 10.63 -18.80
CA LYS A 15 -9.02 12.00 -18.51
C LYS A 15 -8.76 12.38 -17.06
N SER A 16 -8.32 13.61 -16.87
CA SER A 16 -8.20 14.20 -15.53
C SER A 16 -9.55 14.26 -14.84
N MET A 17 -9.60 13.82 -13.59
CA MET A 17 -10.81 13.87 -12.76
C MET A 17 -11.17 15.30 -12.39
N SER A 18 -12.45 15.63 -12.49
CA SER A 18 -13.00 16.86 -11.88
C SER A 18 -13.03 16.73 -10.35
N GLN A 19 -13.11 17.85 -9.65
CA GLN A 19 -13.25 17.84 -8.17
C GLN A 19 -14.55 17.16 -7.71
N GLU A 20 -15.61 17.19 -8.52
CA GLU A 20 -16.85 16.45 -8.26
C GLU A 20 -16.64 14.93 -8.34
N GLN A 21 -15.89 14.46 -9.35
CA GLN A 21 -15.54 13.06 -9.50
C GLN A 21 -14.62 12.59 -8.36
N ILE A 22 -13.68 13.43 -7.90
CA ILE A 22 -12.86 13.13 -6.72
C ILE A 22 -13.75 12.96 -5.49
N ARG A 23 -14.69 13.88 -5.22
CA ARG A 23 -15.64 13.75 -4.11
C ARG A 23 -16.51 12.50 -4.22
N SER A 24 -16.95 12.13 -5.43
CA SER A 24 -17.69 10.89 -5.67
C SER A 24 -16.86 9.65 -5.31
N VAL A 25 -15.57 9.62 -5.65
CA VAL A 25 -14.64 8.54 -5.27
C VAL A 25 -14.49 8.48 -3.75
N VAL A 26 -14.26 9.59 -3.09
CA VAL A 26 -14.15 9.65 -1.60
C VAL A 26 -15.40 9.04 -0.95
N ASN A 27 -16.58 9.42 -1.40
CA ASN A 27 -17.85 8.88 -0.89
C ASN A 27 -17.98 7.37 -1.17
N SER A 28 -17.56 6.90 -2.37
CA SER A 28 -17.61 5.47 -2.72
C SER A 28 -16.70 4.61 -1.85
N PHE A 29 -15.54 5.11 -1.42
CA PHE A 29 -14.70 4.43 -0.43
C PHE A 29 -15.43 4.27 0.91
N ALA A 30 -16.03 5.34 1.42
CA ALA A 30 -16.77 5.32 2.68
C ALA A 30 -17.98 4.35 2.65
N GLU A 31 -18.77 4.41 1.58
CA GLU A 31 -19.90 3.49 1.38
C GLU A 31 -19.45 2.03 1.26
N THR A 32 -18.32 1.78 0.60
CA THR A 32 -17.75 0.44 0.46
C THR A 32 -17.28 -0.10 1.79
N ALA A 33 -16.63 0.72 2.62
CA ALA A 33 -16.22 0.34 3.97
C ALA A 33 -17.42 -0.05 4.84
N VAL A 34 -18.53 0.71 4.78
CA VAL A 34 -19.78 0.35 5.48
C VAL A 34 -20.36 -0.99 4.98
N ARG A 35 -20.31 -1.23 3.66
CA ARG A 35 -20.77 -2.53 3.11
C ARG A 35 -19.92 -3.68 3.62
N CYS A 36 -18.58 -3.52 3.67
CA CYS A 36 -17.68 -4.52 4.23
C CYS A 36 -17.98 -4.80 5.71
N GLN A 37 -18.13 -3.75 6.51
CA GLN A 37 -18.47 -3.87 7.93
C GLN A 37 -19.81 -4.60 8.14
N ARG A 38 -20.84 -4.24 7.38
CA ARG A 38 -22.16 -4.91 7.43
C ARG A 38 -22.12 -6.37 6.96
N ALA A 39 -21.21 -6.70 6.07
CA ALA A 39 -20.97 -8.07 5.62
C ALA A 39 -20.17 -8.91 6.62
N GLY A 40 -19.76 -8.34 7.75
CA GLY A 40 -19.03 -9.05 8.80
C GLY A 40 -17.52 -9.11 8.60
N ALA A 41 -16.94 -8.26 7.73
CA ALA A 41 -15.49 -8.10 7.67
C ALA A 41 -14.96 -7.44 8.95
N ASP A 42 -13.85 -7.93 9.48
CA ASP A 42 -13.27 -7.43 10.74
C ASP A 42 -12.52 -6.10 10.57
N ALA A 43 -12.09 -5.78 9.35
CA ALA A 43 -11.35 -4.57 9.01
C ALA A 43 -11.50 -4.21 7.53
N VAL A 44 -11.05 -3.01 7.16
CA VAL A 44 -10.87 -2.60 5.75
C VAL A 44 -9.47 -2.03 5.53
N GLN A 45 -8.92 -2.25 4.33
CA GLN A 45 -7.64 -1.67 3.93
C GLN A 45 -7.84 -0.75 2.73
N ILE A 46 -7.47 0.52 2.87
CA ILE A 46 -7.44 1.52 1.80
C ILE A 46 -6.23 1.21 0.90
N HIS A 47 -6.47 1.04 -0.39
CA HIS A 47 -5.40 0.77 -1.35
C HIS A 47 -4.87 2.07 -1.97
N ALA A 48 -3.69 2.52 -1.50
CA ALA A 48 -3.00 3.71 -1.97
C ALA A 48 -1.60 3.37 -2.53
N ALA A 49 -1.49 2.24 -3.23
CA ALA A 49 -0.22 1.72 -3.71
C ALA A 49 -0.30 1.25 -5.18
N HIS A 50 0.86 0.88 -5.74
CA HIS A 50 1.06 0.12 -6.98
C HIS A 50 0.61 0.81 -8.27
N GLY A 51 0.51 2.14 -8.30
CA GLY A 51 0.05 2.89 -9.47
C GLY A 51 -1.45 2.80 -9.70
N TYR A 52 -2.25 2.46 -8.67
CA TYR A 52 -3.70 2.64 -8.68
C TYR A 52 -4.07 4.06 -8.23
N LEU A 53 -5.33 4.44 -8.36
CA LEU A 53 -5.81 5.81 -8.32
C LEU A 53 -5.21 6.67 -7.18
N LEU A 54 -5.29 6.22 -5.92
CA LEU A 54 -4.77 6.99 -4.79
C LEU A 54 -3.23 7.11 -4.83
N SER A 55 -2.54 6.04 -5.25
CA SER A 55 -1.10 6.05 -5.49
C SER A 55 -0.71 7.01 -6.63
N GLU A 56 -1.50 7.07 -7.71
CA GLU A 56 -1.28 8.00 -8.81
C GLU A 56 -1.43 9.46 -8.38
N PHE A 57 -2.37 9.76 -7.46
CA PHE A 57 -2.48 11.10 -6.90
C PHE A 57 -1.27 11.50 -6.08
N LEU A 58 -0.70 10.59 -5.29
CA LEU A 58 0.52 10.83 -4.50
C LEU A 58 1.76 11.05 -5.36
N ASN A 59 1.86 10.33 -6.48
CA ASN A 59 3.06 10.27 -7.29
C ASN A 59 3.14 11.44 -8.30
N PRO A 60 4.21 12.27 -8.26
CA PRO A 60 4.40 13.40 -9.17
C PRO A 60 4.62 12.99 -10.63
N TYR A 61 4.89 11.69 -10.91
CA TYR A 61 4.94 11.16 -12.28
C TYR A 61 3.56 11.22 -12.95
N PHE A 62 2.49 10.82 -12.23
CA PHE A 62 1.13 10.79 -12.73
C PHE A 62 0.38 12.10 -12.47
N ASN A 63 0.57 12.70 -11.29
CA ASN A 63 -0.16 13.89 -10.86
C ASN A 63 0.53 15.17 -11.31
N LYS A 64 0.01 15.76 -12.38
CA LYS A 64 0.44 17.05 -12.95
C LYS A 64 -0.57 18.18 -12.65
N ARG A 65 -1.48 17.97 -11.69
CA ARG A 65 -2.51 18.97 -11.34
C ARG A 65 -1.88 20.23 -10.74
N THR A 66 -2.55 21.34 -10.99
CA THR A 66 -2.21 22.66 -10.44
C THR A 66 -3.27 23.20 -9.48
N ASP A 67 -4.34 22.41 -9.24
CA ASP A 67 -5.38 22.74 -8.27
C ASP A 67 -5.06 22.17 -6.86
N ALA A 68 -6.05 22.20 -5.97
CA ALA A 68 -5.91 21.77 -4.58
C ALA A 68 -5.50 20.27 -4.38
N TYR A 69 -5.53 19.48 -5.44
CA TYR A 69 -5.17 18.04 -5.43
C TYR A 69 -3.84 17.75 -6.13
N GLY A 70 -3.00 18.75 -6.38
CA GLY A 70 -1.72 18.60 -7.07
C GLY A 70 -0.63 19.49 -6.50
N GLY A 71 0.50 19.59 -7.23
CA GLY A 71 1.65 20.41 -6.82
C GLY A 71 2.42 19.78 -5.66
N SER A 72 2.41 20.41 -4.49
CA SER A 72 3.11 19.92 -3.29
C SER A 72 2.52 18.62 -2.76
N ILE A 73 3.24 17.94 -1.87
CA ILE A 73 2.78 16.68 -1.28
C ILE A 73 1.47 16.85 -0.50
N GLU A 74 1.24 18.00 0.13
CA GLU A 74 -0.01 18.31 0.83
C GLU A 74 -1.20 18.30 -0.13
N GLY A 75 -1.01 18.84 -1.33
CA GLY A 75 -2.04 18.81 -2.38
C GLY A 75 -2.22 17.39 -2.93
N ARG A 76 -1.13 16.71 -3.28
CA ARG A 76 -1.18 15.35 -3.83
C ARG A 76 -1.78 14.33 -2.84
N ALA A 77 -1.50 14.46 -1.55
CA ALA A 77 -2.01 13.57 -0.50
C ALA A 77 -3.45 13.91 -0.05
N ARG A 78 -4.00 15.05 -0.43
CA ARG A 78 -5.33 15.50 0.01
C ARG A 78 -6.41 14.44 -0.17
N ILE A 79 -6.49 13.81 -1.35
CA ILE A 79 -7.49 12.77 -1.62
C ILE A 79 -7.34 11.56 -0.68
N VAL A 80 -6.11 11.18 -0.32
CA VAL A 80 -5.85 10.05 0.58
C VAL A 80 -6.39 10.36 1.97
N PHE A 81 -6.18 11.57 2.46
CA PHE A 81 -6.70 12.01 3.75
C PHE A 81 -8.21 12.13 3.76
N GLU A 82 -8.80 12.70 2.70
CA GLU A 82 -10.25 12.79 2.55
C GLU A 82 -10.91 11.41 2.50
N VAL A 83 -10.31 10.44 1.81
CA VAL A 83 -10.77 9.04 1.79
C VAL A 83 -10.69 8.44 3.19
N TYR A 84 -9.54 8.56 3.88
CA TYR A 84 -9.40 8.03 5.23
C TYR A 84 -10.43 8.65 6.19
N ASP A 85 -10.54 9.98 6.22
CA ASP A 85 -11.45 10.69 7.10
C ASP A 85 -12.92 10.31 6.84
N ALA A 86 -13.32 10.16 5.56
CA ALA A 86 -14.65 9.73 5.17
C ALA A 86 -14.93 8.27 5.59
N VAL A 87 -13.99 7.35 5.37
CA VAL A 87 -14.09 5.95 5.80
C VAL A 87 -14.19 5.89 7.33
N ARG A 88 -13.28 6.52 8.07
CA ARG A 88 -13.27 6.52 9.54
C ARG A 88 -14.57 7.08 10.11
N LYS A 89 -15.07 8.18 9.55
CA LYS A 89 -16.37 8.75 9.94
C LYS A 89 -17.53 7.77 9.72
N ALA A 90 -17.49 7.02 8.64
CA ALA A 90 -18.58 6.13 8.25
C ALA A 90 -18.63 4.82 9.06
N VAL A 91 -17.47 4.22 9.38
CA VAL A 91 -17.38 2.94 10.10
C VAL A 91 -17.23 3.08 11.61
N GLY A 92 -16.95 4.30 12.11
CA GLY A 92 -16.76 4.58 13.53
C GLY A 92 -15.30 4.36 13.98
N LYS A 93 -15.02 4.76 15.24
CA LYS A 93 -13.66 4.80 15.79
C LYS A 93 -13.06 3.43 16.11
N ASP A 94 -13.91 2.43 16.39
CA ASP A 94 -13.49 1.12 16.89
C ASP A 94 -13.32 0.06 15.77
N TYR A 95 -13.73 0.39 14.54
CA TYR A 95 -13.58 -0.51 13.40
C TYR A 95 -12.19 -0.32 12.76
N PRO A 96 -11.36 -1.37 12.63
CA PRO A 96 -9.99 -1.22 12.12
C PRO A 96 -9.96 -0.75 10.66
N VAL A 97 -9.19 0.30 10.39
CA VAL A 97 -8.95 0.86 9.06
C VAL A 97 -7.45 0.95 8.80
N TRP A 98 -6.99 0.21 7.82
CA TRP A 98 -5.59 0.17 7.42
C TRP A 98 -5.38 0.91 6.10
N ILE A 99 -4.12 1.15 5.75
CA ILE A 99 -3.73 1.62 4.43
C ILE A 99 -2.56 0.81 3.91
N LYS A 100 -2.57 0.49 2.61
CA LYS A 100 -1.39 0.04 1.88
C LYS A 100 -0.89 1.22 1.05
N ILE A 101 0.38 1.59 1.22
CA ILE A 101 0.96 2.78 0.60
C ILE A 101 2.37 2.47 0.06
N ASN A 102 2.74 3.11 -1.05
CA ASN A 102 4.08 3.01 -1.60
C ASN A 102 5.06 3.88 -0.83
N CYS A 103 6.18 3.29 -0.37
CA CYS A 103 7.32 4.05 0.13
C CYS A 103 8.18 4.63 -1.02
N LYS A 104 8.10 4.03 -2.20
CA LYS A 104 8.68 4.51 -3.47
C LYS A 104 7.98 3.84 -4.65
N ASP A 105 7.86 4.55 -5.75
CA ASP A 105 7.10 4.09 -6.93
C ASP A 105 7.98 3.47 -8.01
N LEU A 106 9.30 3.70 -7.96
CA LEU A 106 10.28 3.33 -8.99
C LEU A 106 9.94 3.92 -10.36
N THR A 107 9.38 5.13 -10.36
CA THR A 107 9.17 6.01 -11.51
C THR A 107 10.11 7.21 -11.42
N GLU A 108 10.23 7.99 -12.49
CA GLU A 108 10.98 9.24 -12.47
C GLU A 108 10.11 10.37 -13.04
N PRO A 109 9.69 11.35 -12.23
CA PRO A 109 9.90 11.44 -10.77
C PRO A 109 9.12 10.39 -9.96
N SER A 110 9.48 10.21 -8.69
CA SER A 110 8.80 9.35 -7.71
C SER A 110 8.41 10.16 -6.47
N ILE A 111 7.60 9.59 -5.59
CA ILE A 111 7.41 10.12 -4.24
C ILE A 111 8.77 10.11 -3.52
N ALA A 112 9.12 11.21 -2.88
CA ALA A 112 10.36 11.29 -2.10
C ALA A 112 10.20 10.57 -0.74
N PRO A 113 11.29 10.03 -0.15
CA PRO A 113 11.23 9.36 1.15
C PRO A 113 10.64 10.24 2.26
N GLU A 114 10.95 11.52 2.25
CA GLU A 114 10.44 12.50 3.22
C GLU A 114 8.95 12.76 3.03
N GLU A 115 8.49 12.79 1.79
CA GLU A 115 7.07 12.92 1.45
C GLU A 115 6.27 11.70 1.90
N PHE A 116 6.78 10.48 1.67
CA PHE A 116 6.19 9.24 2.18
C PHE A 116 6.07 9.27 3.71
N GLN A 117 7.15 9.63 4.42
CA GLN A 117 7.13 9.72 5.87
C GLN A 117 6.14 10.75 6.36
N TRP A 118 6.06 11.92 5.71
CA TRP A 118 5.11 12.96 6.05
C TRP A 118 3.66 12.49 5.89
N VAL A 119 3.32 11.84 4.77
CA VAL A 119 1.97 11.30 4.55
C VAL A 119 1.59 10.28 5.63
N CYS A 120 2.51 9.36 5.96
CA CYS A 120 2.28 8.36 7.00
C CYS A 120 2.11 9.00 8.39
N SER A 121 2.92 10.02 8.73
CA SER A 121 2.79 10.79 9.97
C SER A 121 1.43 11.52 10.06
N GLU A 122 0.95 12.08 8.96
CA GLU A 122 -0.37 12.72 8.93
C GLU A 122 -1.52 11.71 9.08
N LEU A 123 -1.39 10.49 8.54
CA LEU A 123 -2.34 9.40 8.76
C LEU A 123 -2.32 8.90 10.21
N ASP A 124 -1.13 8.78 10.81
CA ASP A 124 -0.94 8.41 12.22
C ASP A 124 -1.63 9.40 13.16
N LYS A 125 -1.43 10.71 12.94
CA LYS A 125 -2.12 11.79 13.70
C LYS A 125 -3.65 11.73 13.56
N ARG A 126 -4.16 11.19 12.45
CA ARG A 126 -5.60 10.96 12.22
C ARG A 126 -6.11 9.67 12.85
N GLY A 127 -5.24 8.84 13.41
CA GLY A 127 -5.57 7.60 14.09
C GLY A 127 -5.77 6.41 13.13
N ILE A 128 -4.95 6.28 12.09
CA ILE A 128 -4.89 5.06 11.28
C ILE A 128 -4.44 3.88 12.15
N ASP A 129 -5.06 2.70 12.00
CA ASP A 129 -4.75 1.55 12.86
C ASP A 129 -3.48 0.82 12.41
N ALA A 130 -3.26 0.72 11.10
CA ALA A 130 -2.05 0.10 10.57
C ALA A 130 -1.66 0.66 9.19
N ILE A 131 -0.36 0.61 8.88
CA ILE A 131 0.22 1.02 7.60
C ILE A 131 0.99 -0.16 7.02
N GLU A 132 0.54 -0.66 5.87
CA GLU A 132 1.26 -1.66 5.10
C GLU A 132 2.19 -0.97 4.10
N VAL A 133 3.50 -1.11 4.33
CA VAL A 133 4.54 -0.47 3.52
C VAL A 133 4.86 -1.32 2.31
N SER A 134 4.59 -0.79 1.13
CA SER A 134 4.81 -1.43 -0.17
C SER A 134 5.55 -0.49 -1.13
N GLY A 135 5.56 -0.79 -2.41
CA GLY A 135 6.17 0.05 -3.42
C GLY A 135 6.00 -0.45 -4.85
N GLY A 136 6.44 0.39 -5.78
CA GLY A 136 6.37 0.13 -7.20
C GLY A 136 5.07 0.54 -7.85
N ALA A 137 5.14 0.83 -9.15
CA ALA A 137 4.00 1.11 -10.01
C ALA A 137 4.01 0.17 -11.21
N MET A 138 2.85 -0.11 -11.80
CA MET A 138 2.74 -1.02 -12.96
C MET A 138 3.51 -0.53 -14.20
N VAL A 139 3.75 0.78 -14.30
CA VAL A 139 4.50 1.40 -15.39
C VAL A 139 6.02 1.39 -15.16
N SER A 140 6.48 1.00 -13.97
CA SER A 140 7.93 0.96 -13.70
C SER A 140 8.58 -0.20 -14.47
N PRO A 141 9.80 -0.01 -15.02
CA PRO A 141 10.46 -1.00 -15.89
C PRO A 141 10.68 -2.37 -15.23
N GLU A 142 10.75 -2.42 -13.92
CA GLU A 142 11.13 -3.62 -13.14
C GLU A 142 9.93 -4.36 -12.55
N SER A 143 8.68 -4.08 -12.95
CA SER A 143 7.46 -4.65 -12.33
C SER A 143 7.54 -4.56 -10.80
N ALA A 144 7.85 -3.40 -10.33
CA ALA A 144 8.48 -3.15 -9.05
C ALA A 144 7.67 -3.56 -7.82
N SER A 145 6.36 -3.74 -7.95
CA SER A 145 5.52 -4.31 -6.88
C SER A 145 5.68 -5.85 -6.76
N THR A 146 6.23 -6.50 -7.79
CA THR A 146 6.35 -7.96 -7.83
C THR A 146 7.68 -8.44 -8.44
N PRO A 147 8.85 -7.98 -7.98
CA PRO A 147 10.12 -8.39 -8.54
C PRO A 147 10.37 -9.88 -8.38
N LEU A 148 11.19 -10.43 -9.27
CA LEU A 148 11.71 -11.78 -9.14
C LEU A 148 12.73 -11.86 -7.99
N ILE A 149 12.40 -12.55 -6.92
CA ILE A 149 13.30 -12.77 -5.78
C ILE A 149 14.12 -14.03 -6.04
N LYS A 150 15.37 -13.89 -6.45
CA LYS A 150 16.28 -15.01 -6.72
C LYS A 150 16.95 -15.54 -5.46
N LYS A 151 17.32 -14.62 -4.55
CA LYS A 151 18.04 -14.94 -3.31
C LYS A 151 17.21 -14.56 -2.09
N GLU A 152 17.38 -15.29 -0.99
CA GLU A 152 16.68 -15.06 0.27
C GLU A 152 17.02 -13.70 0.89
N GLU A 153 18.26 -13.25 0.74
CA GLU A 153 18.71 -11.91 1.19
C GLU A 153 17.92 -10.74 0.58
N ASN A 154 17.19 -11.00 -0.51
CA ASN A 154 16.35 -10.02 -1.19
C ASN A 154 14.87 -10.10 -0.75
N GLU A 155 14.53 -10.98 0.19
CA GLU A 155 13.19 -11.00 0.78
C GLU A 155 12.99 -9.78 1.67
N GLY A 156 11.79 -9.20 1.66
CA GLY A 156 11.50 -7.98 2.43
C GLY A 156 12.17 -6.71 1.88
N TYR A 157 12.27 -6.55 0.56
CA TYR A 157 13.01 -5.47 -0.11
C TYR A 157 12.50 -4.04 0.20
N PHE A 158 11.33 -3.86 0.84
CA PHE A 158 10.87 -2.59 1.43
C PHE A 158 10.87 -2.63 2.97
N GLY A 159 11.42 -3.66 3.57
CA GLY A 159 11.43 -3.84 5.03
C GLY A 159 12.22 -2.77 5.78
N ARG A 160 13.27 -2.18 5.15
CA ARG A 160 14.02 -1.08 5.76
C ARG A 160 13.19 0.18 5.90
N GLU A 161 12.40 0.49 4.88
CA GLU A 161 11.47 1.63 4.90
C GLU A 161 10.36 1.41 5.93
N ALA A 162 9.86 0.17 6.06
CA ALA A 162 8.89 -0.20 7.08
C ALA A 162 9.47 -0.05 8.51
N LEU A 163 10.69 -0.53 8.78
CA LEU A 163 11.37 -0.35 10.06
C LEU A 163 11.52 1.13 10.42
N LYS A 164 12.03 1.94 9.47
CA LYS A 164 12.25 3.37 9.67
C LYS A 164 10.93 4.11 9.96
N LEU A 165 9.84 3.72 9.28
CA LEU A 165 8.52 4.29 9.56
C LEU A 165 8.06 3.96 10.99
N GLY A 166 8.26 2.72 11.44
CA GLY A 166 7.88 2.28 12.79
C GLY A 166 8.65 2.94 13.93
N GLU A 167 9.78 3.62 13.64
CA GLU A 167 10.48 4.45 14.61
C GLU A 167 9.77 5.78 14.91
N THR A 168 8.88 6.22 14.02
CA THR A 168 8.31 7.57 14.04
C THR A 168 6.79 7.61 14.08
N THR A 169 6.11 6.46 14.02
CA THR A 169 4.65 6.33 14.04
C THR A 169 4.16 5.44 15.16
N SER A 170 2.97 5.71 15.69
CA SER A 170 2.27 4.87 16.67
C SER A 170 1.39 3.80 16.03
N ALA A 171 1.04 3.95 14.75
CA ALA A 171 0.29 2.96 13.99
C ALA A 171 1.08 1.65 13.83
N SER A 172 0.37 0.51 13.80
CA SER A 172 0.99 -0.78 13.53
C SER A 172 1.58 -0.83 12.13
N ILE A 173 2.85 -1.26 12.00
CA ILE A 173 3.53 -1.37 10.72
C ILE A 173 3.47 -2.80 10.21
N ILE A 174 3.02 -2.95 8.97
CA ILE A 174 2.98 -4.21 8.24
C ILE A 174 4.00 -4.12 7.11
N SER A 175 4.91 -5.09 7.03
CA SER A 175 5.83 -5.19 5.90
C SER A 175 5.34 -6.22 4.89
N VAL A 176 5.38 -5.87 3.62
CA VAL A 176 5.09 -6.76 2.51
C VAL A 176 6.31 -6.81 1.58
N CYS A 177 6.28 -7.68 0.63
CA CYS A 177 7.23 -7.78 -0.48
C CYS A 177 8.27 -8.90 -0.35
N GLY A 178 7.92 -10.00 -1.00
CA GLY A 178 8.85 -11.06 -1.34
C GLY A 178 9.14 -12.10 -0.26
N TYR A 179 8.55 -12.01 0.89
CA TYR A 179 8.73 -12.97 1.98
C TYR A 179 8.25 -14.38 1.61
N ARG A 180 9.07 -15.39 1.90
CA ARG A 180 8.82 -16.83 1.61
C ARG A 180 9.46 -17.75 2.64
N THR A 181 10.45 -17.25 3.40
CA THR A 181 11.30 -18.01 4.29
C THR A 181 10.94 -17.64 5.74
N PRO A 182 10.43 -18.60 6.56
CA PRO A 182 9.96 -18.28 7.91
C PRO A 182 11.04 -17.68 8.81
N GLN A 183 12.29 -18.13 8.71
CA GLN A 183 13.41 -17.59 9.49
C GLN A 183 13.64 -16.10 9.18
N ILE A 184 13.55 -15.71 7.89
CA ILE A 184 13.67 -14.30 7.47
C ILE A 184 12.49 -13.49 8.01
N ILE A 185 11.28 -14.05 7.97
CA ILE A 185 10.09 -13.40 8.56
C ILE A 185 10.30 -13.14 10.04
N GLU A 186 10.77 -14.13 10.81
CA GLU A 186 11.09 -13.99 12.23
C GLU A 186 12.18 -12.94 12.47
N GLU A 187 13.23 -12.91 11.66
CA GLU A 187 14.29 -11.88 11.75
C GLU A 187 13.72 -10.47 11.57
N TRP A 188 12.82 -10.25 10.62
CA TRP A 188 12.20 -8.94 10.42
C TRP A 188 11.27 -8.55 11.57
N LEU A 189 10.44 -9.45 12.08
CA LEU A 189 9.55 -9.21 13.21
C LEU A 189 10.35 -8.92 14.50
N ASN A 190 11.46 -9.61 14.72
CA ASN A 190 12.33 -9.44 15.89
C ASN A 190 13.11 -8.11 15.89
N LYS A 191 13.13 -7.36 14.81
CA LYS A 191 13.68 -5.99 14.79
C LYS A 191 12.82 -4.96 15.55
N GLY A 192 11.58 -5.31 15.90
CA GLY A 192 10.76 -4.62 16.87
C GLY A 192 9.79 -3.56 16.35
N ASN A 193 10.03 -2.99 15.19
CA ASN A 193 9.17 -1.91 14.64
C ASN A 193 8.23 -2.38 13.52
N ILE A 194 8.15 -3.68 13.28
CA ILE A 194 7.23 -4.32 12.35
C ILE A 194 6.37 -5.29 13.16
N GLN A 195 5.04 -5.09 13.14
CA GLN A 195 4.10 -5.90 13.91
C GLN A 195 3.57 -7.10 13.11
N ALA A 196 3.59 -7.02 11.77
CA ALA A 196 3.10 -8.11 10.92
C ALA A 196 3.82 -8.15 9.55
N ILE A 197 3.78 -9.33 8.93
CA ILE A 197 4.26 -9.56 7.57
C ILE A 197 3.09 -9.99 6.68
N SER A 198 2.95 -9.34 5.52
CA SER A 198 1.97 -9.73 4.51
C SER A 198 2.54 -10.70 3.49
N LEU A 199 1.79 -11.75 3.19
CA LEU A 199 2.09 -12.74 2.16
C LEU A 199 0.96 -12.78 1.12
N CYS A 200 1.31 -12.84 -0.17
CA CYS A 200 0.33 -13.00 -1.26
C CYS A 200 0.69 -14.22 -2.13
N ARG A 201 1.70 -14.09 -3.00
CA ARG A 201 2.12 -15.16 -3.94
C ARG A 201 2.45 -16.49 -3.26
N PRO A 202 3.10 -16.53 -2.08
CA PRO A 202 3.27 -17.79 -1.34
C PRO A 202 1.96 -18.49 -1.03
N LEU A 203 0.92 -17.76 -0.62
CA LEU A 203 -0.40 -18.32 -0.29
C LEU A 203 -1.22 -18.71 -1.54
N ILE A 204 -0.98 -18.10 -2.70
CA ILE A 204 -1.54 -18.56 -3.97
C ILE A 204 -0.96 -19.93 -4.34
N SER A 205 0.37 -20.09 -4.18
CA SER A 205 1.08 -21.32 -4.49
C SER A 205 0.80 -22.43 -3.48
N GLU A 206 0.53 -22.10 -2.24
CA GLU A 206 0.42 -23.00 -1.10
C GLU A 206 -0.57 -22.41 -0.08
N PRO A 207 -1.90 -22.60 -0.28
CA PRO A 207 -2.94 -22.00 0.57
C PRO A 207 -2.86 -22.41 2.05
N ASP A 208 -2.31 -23.58 2.35
CA ASP A 208 -2.12 -24.12 3.70
C ASP A 208 -0.73 -23.80 4.31
N LEU A 209 0.04 -22.88 3.71
CA LEU A 209 1.41 -22.56 4.10
C LEU A 209 1.54 -22.22 5.60
N ILE A 210 0.68 -21.37 6.11
CA ILE A 210 0.74 -20.95 7.52
C ILE A 210 0.44 -22.13 8.44
N ALA A 211 -0.61 -22.90 8.15
CA ALA A 211 -0.94 -24.09 8.92
C ALA A 211 0.17 -25.16 8.88
N ARG A 212 0.94 -25.25 7.78
CA ARG A 212 2.11 -26.11 7.68
C ARG A 212 3.25 -25.62 8.61
N TRP A 213 3.53 -24.33 8.63
CA TRP A 213 4.53 -23.73 9.52
C TRP A 213 4.14 -23.90 11.00
N GLU A 214 2.87 -23.68 11.35
CA GLU A 214 2.35 -23.89 12.71
C GLU A 214 2.52 -25.34 13.19
N LYS A 215 2.47 -26.31 12.27
CA LYS A 215 2.73 -27.75 12.57
C LYS A 215 4.22 -28.10 12.64
N GLY A 216 5.12 -27.11 12.53
CA GLY A 216 6.57 -27.27 12.65
C GLY A 216 7.30 -27.59 11.35
N ASP A 217 6.63 -27.67 10.22
CA ASP A 217 7.31 -27.81 8.92
C ASP A 217 7.75 -26.42 8.41
N MET A 218 8.89 -25.96 8.89
CA MET A 218 9.47 -24.63 8.63
C MET A 218 10.22 -24.53 7.30
N ARG A 219 9.98 -25.43 6.35
CA ARG A 219 10.54 -25.28 5.00
C ARG A 219 9.99 -24.03 4.32
N LYS A 220 10.83 -23.37 3.54
CA LYS A 220 10.46 -22.22 2.71
C LYS A 220 9.21 -22.51 1.86
N ALA A 221 8.41 -21.49 1.57
CA ALA A 221 7.26 -21.58 0.67
C ALA A 221 7.69 -22.04 -0.75
N ARG A 222 6.84 -22.80 -1.42
CA ARG A 222 7.08 -23.33 -2.78
C ARG A 222 7.13 -22.23 -3.85
N CYS A 223 6.58 -21.05 -3.55
CA CYS A 223 6.58 -19.92 -4.47
C CYS A 223 8.00 -19.54 -4.91
N ILE A 224 8.25 -19.49 -6.21
CA ILE A 224 9.54 -19.10 -6.80
C ILE A 224 9.61 -17.64 -7.22
N SER A 225 8.61 -16.82 -6.86
CA SER A 225 8.49 -15.40 -7.21
C SER A 225 8.55 -15.10 -8.71
N CYS A 226 8.06 -15.99 -9.57
CA CYS A 226 8.08 -15.78 -11.02
C CYS A 226 7.07 -14.75 -11.53
N SER A 227 6.17 -14.28 -10.67
CA SER A 227 5.12 -13.28 -10.98
C SER A 227 4.20 -13.67 -12.16
N LYS A 228 3.87 -14.97 -12.27
CA LYS A 228 2.97 -15.52 -13.31
C LYS A 228 1.61 -15.97 -12.76
N CYS A 229 1.29 -15.67 -11.50
CA CYS A 229 0.01 -16.00 -10.89
C CYS A 229 -1.08 -14.90 -11.11
#